data_82cad9650f337a5371c7a55cd5e9b2c8
#
_entry.id   82cad9650f337a5371c7a55cd5e9b2c8
#
_cell.length_a   1.000
_cell.length_b   1.000
_cell.length_c   1.000
_cell.angle_alpha   90.00
_cell.angle_beta   90.00
_cell.angle_gamma   90.00
#
_symmetry.space_group_name_H-M   'P 1'
#
loop_
_entity.id
_entity.type
_entity.pdbx_description
1 polymer ?
#
loop_
_entity_poly.entity_id
_entity_poly.type
_entity_poly.pdbx_seq_one_letter_code
_entity_poly.pdbx_strand_id
1 'polypeptide(L)'
;ISRALFKDAVSVLSLGDGNKNPAATLKVSTAGKLTYSDLVSFWNGFDPYELNTVIASPDIAAAILNMPEMRDAAAGLNFHATGKAVTPLGANMLKSSAAQAGTLIGLDKNCALEMVEAGGLLTEYDKLIDRQIERAAITQTAGFAKIFTDASKILTTKA
;
A
#
# COMPACT_ATOMS: atom_id res chain seq x y z
N ILE A 1 -14.42 9.01 -2.31
CA ILE A 1 -13.92 8.45 -3.56
C ILE A 1 -12.46 7.99 -3.38
N SER A 2 -11.48 8.87 -3.19
CA SER A 2 -10.05 8.51 -3.10
C SER A 2 -9.73 7.39 -2.10
N ARG A 3 -10.40 7.38 -0.94
CA ARG A 3 -10.21 6.33 0.08
C ARG A 3 -10.74 4.97 -0.39
N ALA A 4 -11.84 4.94 -1.12
CA ALA A 4 -12.40 3.72 -1.69
C ALA A 4 -11.47 3.19 -2.79
N LEU A 5 -11.07 4.03 -3.72
CA LEU A 5 -10.12 3.67 -4.79
C LEU A 5 -8.80 3.12 -4.23
N PHE A 6 -8.26 3.76 -3.19
CA PHE A 6 -7.04 3.26 -2.56
C PHE A 6 -7.24 1.89 -1.92
N LYS A 7 -8.37 1.66 -1.26
CA LYS A 7 -8.69 0.35 -0.68
C LYS A 7 -8.83 -0.73 -1.75
N ASP A 8 -9.46 -0.41 -2.87
CA ASP A 8 -9.62 -1.33 -3.99
C ASP A 8 -8.27 -1.63 -4.65
N ALA A 9 -7.41 -0.62 -4.84
CA ALA A 9 -6.05 -0.80 -5.34
C ALA A 9 -5.23 -1.74 -4.43
N VAL A 10 -5.28 -1.55 -3.10
CA VAL A 10 -4.60 -2.43 -2.13
C VAL A 10 -5.17 -3.84 -2.16
N SER A 11 -6.48 -3.99 -2.36
CA SER A 11 -7.12 -5.30 -2.50
C SER A 11 -6.62 -6.03 -3.75
N VAL A 12 -6.57 -5.34 -4.89
CA VAL A 12 -6.06 -5.93 -6.15
C VAL A 12 -4.57 -6.27 -6.05
N LEU A 13 -3.75 -5.42 -5.42
CA LEU A 13 -2.34 -5.71 -5.18
C LEU A 13 -2.15 -7.00 -4.36
N SER A 14 -3.02 -7.24 -3.39
CA SER A 14 -2.90 -8.38 -2.45
C SER A 14 -3.54 -9.66 -3.01
N LEU A 15 -4.79 -9.56 -3.43
CA LEU A 15 -5.63 -10.70 -3.80
C LEU A 15 -5.59 -11.00 -5.31
N GLY A 16 -5.02 -10.10 -6.08
CA GLY A 16 -5.02 -10.15 -7.54
C GLY A 16 -6.25 -9.50 -8.15
N ASP A 17 -6.20 -9.35 -9.47
CA ASP A 17 -7.33 -8.98 -10.30
C ASP A 17 -8.15 -10.24 -10.68
N GLY A 18 -9.06 -10.14 -11.63
CA GLY A 18 -9.87 -11.27 -12.11
C GLY A 18 -9.08 -12.44 -12.71
N ASN A 19 -7.78 -12.29 -12.96
CA ASN A 19 -6.91 -13.30 -13.60
C ASN A 19 -6.26 -14.28 -12.60
N LYS A 20 -6.68 -14.28 -11.34
CA LYS A 20 -6.14 -15.16 -10.29
C LYS A 20 -4.62 -15.01 -10.08
N ASN A 21 -4.14 -13.79 -10.01
CA ASN A 21 -2.75 -13.41 -9.84
C ASN A 21 -2.47 -12.72 -8.48
N PRO A 22 -2.74 -13.39 -7.34
CA PRO A 22 -2.46 -12.82 -6.03
C PRO A 22 -0.96 -12.56 -5.85
N ALA A 23 -0.62 -11.60 -4.99
CA ALA A 23 0.76 -11.36 -4.65
C ALA A 23 1.37 -12.55 -3.89
N ALA A 24 2.61 -12.86 -4.18
CA ALA A 24 3.35 -13.87 -3.42
C ALA A 24 3.49 -13.43 -1.96
N THR A 25 3.18 -14.33 -1.03
CA THR A 25 3.25 -14.07 0.40
C THR A 25 4.49 -14.72 0.99
N LEU A 26 5.35 -13.90 1.60
CA LEU A 26 6.52 -14.31 2.34
C LEU A 26 6.22 -14.22 3.84
N LYS A 27 6.78 -15.13 4.62
CA LYS A 27 6.65 -15.12 6.08
C LYS A 27 7.94 -14.62 6.73
N VAL A 28 7.81 -13.94 7.86
CA VAL A 28 8.96 -13.57 8.70
C VAL A 28 9.61 -14.80 9.32
N SER A 29 10.88 -14.70 9.67
CA SER A 29 11.67 -15.77 10.30
C SER A 29 11.10 -16.22 11.64
N THR A 30 10.55 -15.28 12.42
CA THR A 30 9.93 -15.54 13.71
C THR A 30 8.51 -15.00 13.72
N ALA A 31 7.53 -15.88 13.89
CA ALA A 31 6.11 -15.50 13.92
C ALA A 31 5.84 -14.37 14.92
N GLY A 32 5.08 -13.37 14.48
CA GLY A 32 4.72 -12.21 15.30
C GLY A 32 5.80 -11.15 15.48
N LYS A 33 7.02 -11.36 14.97
CA LYS A 33 8.13 -10.41 15.12
C LYS A 33 8.76 -10.10 13.77
N LEU A 34 8.70 -8.84 13.37
CA LEU A 34 9.41 -8.34 12.20
C LEU A 34 10.83 -7.91 12.59
N THR A 35 11.83 -8.40 11.86
CA THR A 35 13.25 -8.03 12.06
C THR A 35 13.78 -7.28 10.83
N TYR A 36 14.89 -6.55 11.02
CA TYR A 36 15.57 -5.88 9.91
C TYR A 36 16.06 -6.89 8.85
N SER A 37 16.53 -8.07 9.29
CA SER A 37 16.94 -9.15 8.38
C SER A 37 15.79 -9.65 7.50
N ASP A 38 14.55 -9.69 8.02
CA ASP A 38 13.38 -10.06 7.23
C ASP A 38 13.09 -9.00 6.15
N LEU A 39 13.28 -7.71 6.47
CA LEU A 39 13.13 -6.62 5.49
C LEU A 39 14.19 -6.68 4.39
N VAL A 40 15.44 -6.98 4.75
CA VAL A 40 16.54 -7.15 3.77
C VAL A 40 16.27 -8.33 2.86
N SER A 41 15.81 -9.46 3.40
CA SER A 41 15.45 -10.65 2.63
C SER A 41 14.27 -10.37 1.70
N PHE A 42 13.30 -9.59 2.18
CA PHE A 42 12.14 -9.16 1.40
C PHE A 42 12.57 -8.27 0.23
N TRP A 43 13.43 -7.28 0.49
CA TRP A 43 13.99 -6.41 -0.53
C TRP A 43 14.78 -7.19 -1.60
N ASN A 44 15.65 -8.11 -1.17
CA ASN A 44 16.44 -8.93 -2.09
C ASN A 44 15.56 -9.83 -2.99
N GLY A 45 14.38 -10.19 -2.53
CA GLY A 45 13.43 -10.99 -3.30
C GLY A 45 12.69 -10.23 -4.41
N PHE A 46 12.92 -8.91 -4.59
CA PHE A 46 12.24 -8.11 -5.61
C PHE A 46 12.94 -8.10 -6.98
N ASP A 47 14.15 -8.63 -7.08
CA ASP A 47 14.81 -8.72 -8.39
C ASP A 47 13.90 -9.45 -9.42
N PRO A 48 13.72 -8.93 -10.66
CA PRO A 48 14.36 -7.76 -11.30
C PRO A 48 13.65 -6.40 -11.06
N TYR A 49 12.65 -6.33 -10.22
CA TYR A 49 11.92 -5.10 -9.89
C TYR A 49 12.57 -4.35 -8.73
N GLU A 50 12.21 -3.07 -8.58
CA GLU A 50 12.69 -2.24 -7.48
C GLU A 50 11.63 -2.12 -6.38
N LEU A 51 12.00 -2.41 -5.13
CA LEU A 51 11.16 -2.09 -3.99
C LEU A 51 11.24 -0.59 -3.70
N ASN A 52 10.37 0.21 -4.31
CA ASN A 52 10.33 1.66 -4.14
C ASN A 52 9.16 2.16 -3.28
N THR A 53 8.16 1.32 -3.04
CA THR A 53 7.00 1.65 -2.23
C THR A 53 6.59 0.48 -1.35
N VAL A 54 6.25 0.81 -0.11
CA VAL A 54 5.80 -0.14 0.89
C VAL A 54 4.50 0.37 1.53
N ILE A 55 3.47 -0.46 1.54
CA ILE A 55 2.21 -0.19 2.23
C ILE A 55 2.17 -1.08 3.48
N ALA A 56 2.28 -0.47 4.64
CA ALA A 56 2.33 -1.16 5.92
C ALA A 56 1.03 -1.01 6.70
N SER A 57 0.58 -2.10 7.32
CA SER A 57 -0.45 -2.02 8.36
C SER A 57 0.05 -1.19 9.55
N PRO A 58 -0.82 -0.56 10.34
CA PRO A 58 -0.41 0.35 11.41
C PRO A 58 0.53 -0.28 12.45
N ASP A 59 0.33 -1.56 12.77
CA ASP A 59 1.16 -2.35 13.67
C ASP A 59 2.57 -2.60 13.11
N ILE A 60 2.65 -2.96 11.84
CA ILE A 60 3.93 -3.16 11.14
C ILE A 60 4.67 -1.83 10.94
N ALA A 61 3.96 -0.76 10.58
CA ALA A 61 4.57 0.57 10.48
C ALA A 61 5.20 1.00 11.81
N ALA A 62 4.51 0.78 12.94
CA ALA A 62 5.05 1.05 14.26
C ALA A 62 6.27 0.16 14.59
N ALA A 63 6.22 -1.12 14.21
CA ALA A 63 7.35 -2.03 14.40
C ALA A 63 8.60 -1.58 13.63
N ILE A 64 8.43 -1.16 12.36
CA ILE A 64 9.54 -0.65 11.53
C ILE A 64 10.13 0.62 12.15
N LEU A 65 9.30 1.58 12.54
CA LEU A 65 9.77 2.85 13.15
C LEU A 65 10.47 2.63 14.50
N ASN A 66 10.18 1.54 15.21
CA ASN A 66 10.83 1.19 16.47
C ASN A 66 12.14 0.40 16.30
N MET A 67 12.49 -0.01 15.09
CA MET A 67 13.76 -0.73 14.85
C MET A 67 14.95 0.18 15.14
N PRO A 68 16.05 -0.36 15.74
CA PRO A 68 17.26 0.41 16.02
C PRO A 68 17.81 1.10 14.75
N GLU A 69 17.77 0.42 13.63
CA GLU A 69 18.25 0.89 12.33
C GLU A 69 17.49 2.11 11.82
N MET A 70 16.21 2.26 12.20
CA MET A 70 15.39 3.44 11.87
C MET A 70 15.62 4.61 12.83
N ARG A 71 16.19 4.34 14.00
CA ARG A 71 16.52 5.38 14.99
C ARG A 71 17.85 6.06 14.69
N ASP A 72 18.66 5.50 13.82
CA ASP A 72 19.89 6.12 13.39
C ASP A 72 19.62 7.48 12.75
N ALA A 73 20.49 8.46 13.02
CA ALA A 73 20.29 9.86 12.68
C ALA A 73 20.02 10.07 11.17
N ALA A 74 20.65 9.26 10.33
CA ALA A 74 20.48 9.36 8.87
C ALA A 74 19.10 8.89 8.38
N ALA A 75 18.55 7.82 8.97
CA ALA A 75 17.25 7.29 8.60
C ALA A 75 16.07 8.07 9.24
N GLY A 76 16.27 8.56 10.47
CA GLY A 76 15.26 9.33 11.21
C GLY A 76 15.02 10.75 10.70
N LEU A 77 16.01 11.38 10.07
CA LEU A 77 15.93 12.78 9.61
C LEU A 77 14.77 13.04 8.65
N ASN A 78 14.48 12.14 7.73
CA ASN A 78 13.38 12.30 6.77
C ASN A 78 12.02 12.27 7.46
N PHE A 79 11.81 11.44 8.46
CA PHE A 79 10.56 11.39 9.22
C PHE A 79 10.36 12.67 10.05
N HIS A 80 11.39 13.12 10.74
CA HIS A 80 11.32 14.34 11.55
C HIS A 80 11.12 15.61 10.74
N ALA A 81 11.72 15.69 9.55
CA ALA A 81 11.64 16.88 8.71
C ALA A 81 10.36 16.96 7.86
N THR A 82 9.83 15.83 7.37
CA THR A 82 8.75 15.80 6.37
C THR A 82 7.50 15.06 6.82
N GLY A 83 7.54 14.33 7.93
CA GLY A 83 6.48 13.42 8.37
C GLY A 83 6.30 12.20 7.45
N LYS A 84 7.16 12.04 6.46
CA LYS A 84 7.16 10.88 5.55
C LYS A 84 8.20 9.87 6.02
N ALA A 85 7.77 8.65 6.25
CA ALA A 85 8.69 7.58 6.60
C ALA A 85 9.26 6.95 5.33
N VAL A 86 10.57 6.86 5.27
CA VAL A 86 11.30 6.07 4.28
C VAL A 86 11.87 4.87 5.03
N THR A 87 11.72 3.67 4.47
CA THR A 87 12.32 2.48 5.08
C THR A 87 13.83 2.54 4.98
N PRO A 88 14.60 1.80 5.84
CA PRO A 88 16.06 1.74 5.71
C PRO A 88 16.55 1.31 4.32
N LEU A 89 15.70 0.67 3.55
CA LEU A 89 15.96 0.20 2.19
C LEU A 89 15.68 1.24 1.10
N GLY A 90 15.35 2.48 1.47
CA GLY A 90 15.06 3.56 0.53
C GLY A 90 13.64 3.59 -0.04
N ALA A 91 12.79 2.65 0.33
CA ALA A 91 11.40 2.62 -0.12
C ALA A 91 10.51 3.58 0.69
N ASN A 92 9.60 4.29 0.00
CA ASN A 92 8.60 5.12 0.66
C ASN A 92 7.58 4.27 1.40
N MET A 93 7.37 4.54 2.68
CA MET A 93 6.41 3.82 3.52
C MET A 93 5.10 4.57 3.66
N LEU A 94 4.01 3.91 3.27
CA LEU A 94 2.63 4.37 3.45
C LEU A 94 1.96 3.55 4.55
N LYS A 95 1.59 4.20 5.64
CA LYS A 95 0.78 3.55 6.70
C LYS A 95 -0.69 3.54 6.29
N SER A 96 -1.31 2.37 6.21
CA SER A 96 -2.73 2.25 5.88
C SER A 96 -3.41 1.06 6.56
N SER A 97 -4.61 1.31 7.06
CA SER A 97 -5.51 0.25 7.54
C SER A 97 -6.19 -0.56 6.41
N ALA A 98 -5.95 -0.20 5.15
CA ALA A 98 -6.37 -1.02 4.01
C ALA A 98 -5.50 -2.29 3.88
N ALA A 99 -4.24 -2.24 4.32
CA ALA A 99 -3.41 -3.43 4.47
C ALA A 99 -3.89 -4.27 5.66
N GLN A 100 -3.93 -5.59 5.48
CA GLN A 100 -4.33 -6.51 6.56
C GLN A 100 -3.37 -6.39 7.76
N ALA A 101 -3.91 -6.46 8.98
CA ALA A 101 -3.08 -6.39 10.19
C ALA A 101 -1.97 -7.46 10.19
N GLY A 102 -0.75 -7.07 10.56
CA GLY A 102 0.42 -7.92 10.52
C GLY A 102 1.01 -8.12 9.13
N THR A 103 0.63 -7.29 8.15
CA THR A 103 1.16 -7.40 6.78
C THR A 103 1.84 -6.13 6.31
N LEU A 104 2.80 -6.33 5.43
CA LEU A 104 3.53 -5.33 4.68
C LEU A 104 3.44 -5.69 3.20
N ILE A 105 2.93 -4.79 2.37
CA ILE A 105 2.87 -4.97 0.92
C ILE A 105 3.99 -4.14 0.32
N GLY A 106 4.95 -4.78 -0.31
CA GLY A 106 5.98 -4.12 -1.09
C GLY A 106 5.61 -4.14 -2.56
N LEU A 107 5.93 -3.08 -3.27
CA LEU A 107 5.67 -2.98 -4.69
C LEU A 107 6.66 -2.06 -5.41
N ASP A 108 6.83 -2.34 -6.69
CA ASP A 108 7.37 -1.37 -7.64
C ASP A 108 6.21 -0.57 -8.25
N LYS A 109 6.09 0.70 -7.86
CA LYS A 109 4.99 1.58 -8.30
C LYS A 109 4.89 1.76 -9.81
N ASN A 110 5.99 1.50 -10.55
CA ASN A 110 6.00 1.68 -11.99
C ASN A 110 5.48 0.44 -12.75
N CYS A 111 5.47 -0.72 -12.10
CA CYS A 111 5.23 -2.01 -12.74
C CYS A 111 4.11 -2.83 -12.09
N ALA A 112 3.64 -2.48 -10.88
CA ALA A 112 2.76 -3.34 -10.12
C ALA A 112 1.30 -3.23 -10.53
N LEU A 113 0.80 -2.00 -10.74
CA LEU A 113 -0.64 -1.75 -10.88
C LEU A 113 -0.91 -0.64 -11.89
N GLU A 114 -1.93 -0.84 -12.70
CA GLU A 114 -2.52 0.17 -13.57
C GLU A 114 -3.94 0.52 -13.11
N MET A 115 -4.27 1.79 -13.13
CA MET A 115 -5.63 2.28 -12.92
C MET A 115 -6.19 2.79 -14.23
N VAL A 116 -7.36 2.29 -14.62
CA VAL A 116 -8.10 2.75 -15.78
C VAL A 116 -9.36 3.44 -15.32
N GLU A 117 -9.58 4.66 -15.77
CA GLU A 117 -10.77 5.45 -15.48
C GLU A 117 -11.70 5.48 -16.72
N ALA A 118 -12.98 5.27 -16.49
CA ALA A 118 -14.02 5.40 -17.51
C ALA A 118 -14.86 6.66 -17.24
N GLY A 119 -14.85 7.62 -18.19
CA GLY A 119 -15.72 8.80 -18.15
C GLY A 119 -15.32 9.93 -17.20
N GLY A 120 -14.23 9.81 -16.45
CA GLY A 120 -13.79 10.84 -15.51
C GLY A 120 -14.71 11.01 -14.30
N LEU A 121 -14.56 12.14 -13.59
CA LEU A 121 -15.37 12.49 -12.42
C LEU A 121 -16.67 13.16 -12.85
N LEU A 122 -17.79 12.53 -12.56
CA LEU A 122 -19.14 13.09 -12.80
C LEU A 122 -19.65 13.71 -11.49
N THR A 123 -20.10 14.97 -11.58
CA THR A 123 -20.74 15.66 -10.47
C THR A 123 -22.16 16.04 -10.88
N GLU A 124 -23.13 15.54 -10.15
CA GLU A 124 -24.55 15.81 -10.37
C GLU A 124 -25.11 16.57 -9.19
N TYR A 125 -25.95 17.56 -9.47
CA TYR A 125 -26.64 18.36 -8.47
C TYR A 125 -28.15 18.21 -8.64
N ASP A 126 -28.85 17.95 -7.55
CA ASP A 126 -30.31 17.88 -7.51
C ASP A 126 -30.85 18.75 -6.38
N LYS A 127 -31.90 19.50 -6.67
CA LYS A 127 -32.59 20.35 -5.69
C LYS A 127 -34.00 19.83 -5.45
N LEU A 128 -34.21 19.27 -4.28
CA LEU A 128 -35.53 18.84 -3.82
C LEU A 128 -36.27 20.01 -3.18
N ILE A 129 -37.15 20.67 -3.98
CA ILE A 129 -37.87 21.90 -3.60
C ILE A 129 -38.85 21.65 -2.46
N ASP A 130 -39.47 20.47 -2.43
CA ASP A 130 -40.45 20.03 -1.45
C ASP A 130 -39.82 19.88 -0.03
N ARG A 131 -38.53 19.60 0.06
CA ARG A 131 -37.79 19.42 1.31
C ARG A 131 -36.74 20.49 1.57
N GLN A 132 -36.56 21.47 0.68
CA GLN A 132 -35.52 22.49 0.74
C GLN A 132 -34.11 21.91 0.93
N ILE A 133 -33.82 20.75 0.33
CA ILE A 133 -32.55 20.04 0.40
C ILE A 133 -31.86 20.11 -0.95
N GLU A 134 -30.59 20.46 -0.96
CA GLU A 134 -29.72 20.33 -2.12
C GLU A 134 -28.88 19.06 -1.96
N ARG A 135 -28.81 18.24 -3.00
CA ARG A 135 -27.98 17.03 -3.06
C ARG A 135 -26.90 17.21 -4.09
N ALA A 136 -25.70 16.76 -3.78
CA ALA A 136 -24.62 16.59 -4.73
C ALA A 136 -24.19 15.12 -4.74
N ALA A 137 -24.15 14.53 -5.93
CA ALA A 137 -23.61 13.20 -6.15
C ALA A 137 -22.32 13.31 -6.94
N ILE A 138 -21.27 12.63 -6.49
CA ILE A 138 -20.00 12.56 -7.19
C ILE A 138 -19.74 11.10 -7.51
N THR A 139 -19.65 10.79 -8.80
CA THR A 139 -19.44 9.43 -9.30
C THR A 139 -18.14 9.34 -10.07
N GLN A 140 -17.36 8.31 -9.81
CA GLN A 140 -16.16 7.98 -10.57
C GLN A 140 -16.15 6.48 -10.83
N THR A 141 -15.90 6.08 -12.06
CA THR A 141 -15.74 4.68 -12.45
C THR A 141 -14.28 4.42 -12.74
N ALA A 142 -13.67 3.55 -11.96
CA ALA A 142 -12.29 3.14 -12.15
C ALA A 142 -12.12 1.63 -11.96
N GLY A 143 -11.20 1.05 -12.70
CA GLY A 143 -10.78 -0.34 -12.57
C GLY A 143 -9.28 -0.43 -12.32
N PHE A 144 -8.84 -1.50 -11.68
CA PHE A 144 -7.44 -1.77 -11.40
C PHE A 144 -7.04 -3.11 -12.01
N ALA A 145 -5.89 -3.15 -12.66
CA ALA A 145 -5.29 -4.36 -13.20
C ALA A 145 -3.83 -4.48 -12.78
N LYS A 146 -3.36 -5.69 -12.49
CA LYS A 146 -1.94 -5.96 -12.25
C LYS A 146 -1.21 -6.04 -13.57
N ILE A 147 -0.11 -5.27 -13.71
CA ILE A 147 0.73 -5.31 -14.90
C ILE A 147 1.65 -6.53 -14.81
N PHE A 148 2.43 -6.62 -13.73
CA PHE A 148 3.27 -7.77 -13.45
C PHE A 148 2.97 -8.33 -12.07
N THR A 149 2.72 -9.64 -12.02
CA THR A 149 2.34 -10.33 -10.77
C THR A 149 3.44 -10.23 -9.72
N ASP A 150 4.69 -10.40 -10.13
CA ASP A 150 5.85 -10.43 -9.24
C ASP A 150 6.34 -9.04 -8.80
N ALA A 151 5.82 -7.98 -9.41
CA ALA A 151 6.13 -6.59 -9.03
C ALA A 151 5.46 -6.16 -7.72
N SER A 152 4.65 -7.01 -7.10
CA SER A 152 4.10 -6.84 -5.76
C SER A 152 4.23 -8.12 -4.95
N LYS A 153 4.66 -7.99 -3.69
CA LYS A 153 4.80 -9.11 -2.74
C LYS A 153 4.31 -8.70 -1.37
N ILE A 154 3.88 -9.67 -0.59
CA ILE A 154 3.39 -9.47 0.78
C ILE A 154 4.37 -10.12 1.75
N LEU A 155 4.76 -9.40 2.80
CA LEU A 155 5.44 -9.94 3.97
C LEU A 155 4.43 -10.01 5.12
N THR A 156 4.24 -11.19 5.71
CA THR A 156 3.32 -11.38 6.83
C THR A 156 4.05 -11.83 8.08
N THR A 157 3.65 -11.26 9.22
CA THR A 157 4.13 -11.70 10.54
C THR A 157 3.27 -12.84 11.11
N LYS A 158 2.18 -13.19 10.44
CA LYS A 158 1.33 -14.32 10.86
C LYS A 158 1.98 -15.65 10.48
N ALA A 159 1.88 -16.59 11.38
CA ALA A 159 2.36 -17.96 11.18
C ALA A 159 1.59 -18.71 10.07
#